data_8bd178778031b0c7466bf27c13d24f0c
#
_entry.id   8bd178778031b0c7466bf27c13d24f0c
#
_cell.length_a   1.000
_cell.length_b   1.000
_cell.length_c   1.000
_cell.angle_alpha   90.00
_cell.angle_beta   90.00
_cell.angle_gamma   90.00
#
_symmetry.space_group_name_H-M   'P 1'
#
loop_
_entity.id
_entity.type
_entity.pdbx_description
1 polymer ?
#
loop_
_entity_poly.entity_id
_entity_poly.type
_entity_poly.pdbx_seq_one_letter_code
_entity_poly.pdbx_strand_id
1 'polypeptide(L)'
;MTEVYENIHANYEKLSEAEQEVIDFILKFEDIGNLKLKDIKDKLYVSNATIIRACKKLNYATFNELKYAFVRSMKEEKEELPIEADFLQILDGIKKDTLTTLELVDEKEIDLICDCLLQSRRIFCVGTGSSSQVASEFNRKLKLIDLWTNDYSDKFSIERIPQISTDQDVVVVFSLSGEVSEINEILIRAESNGTKVIAVTNMSANQLKSLSSYSVVMYSSPSNRKTLRSRLMLYVISTLIYEKLITKIPSYE
;
A
#
# COMPACT_ATOMS: atom_id res chain seq x y z
N MET A 1 -7.91 -3.79 14.54
CA MET A 1 -6.78 -4.46 13.85
C MET A 1 -6.50 -5.73 14.62
N THR A 2 -6.19 -6.84 14.00
CA THR A 2 -5.78 -8.00 14.79
C THR A 2 -4.35 -7.78 15.24
N GLU A 3 -4.02 -8.24 16.43
CA GLU A 3 -2.71 -8.08 17.11
C GLU A 3 -1.51 -8.36 16.19
N VAL A 4 -1.63 -9.32 15.25
CA VAL A 4 -0.55 -9.68 14.33
C VAL A 4 -0.24 -8.56 13.32
N TYR A 5 -1.25 -7.87 12.80
CA TYR A 5 -1.03 -6.77 11.85
C TYR A 5 -0.54 -5.50 12.55
N GLU A 6 -0.96 -5.26 13.80
CA GLU A 6 -0.42 -4.18 14.64
C GLU A 6 1.06 -4.39 14.93
N ASN A 7 1.44 -5.60 15.30
CA ASN A 7 2.84 -5.97 15.55
C ASN A 7 3.70 -5.84 14.29
N ILE A 8 3.18 -6.21 13.12
CA ILE A 8 3.88 -6.02 11.85
C ILE A 8 4.06 -4.53 11.60
N HIS A 9 3.00 -3.74 11.65
CA HIS A 9 3.06 -2.31 11.38
C HIS A 9 4.06 -1.59 12.30
N ALA A 10 4.00 -1.84 13.60
CA ALA A 10 4.86 -1.19 14.59
C ALA A 10 6.35 -1.56 14.49
N ASN A 11 6.68 -2.69 13.86
CA ASN A 11 8.03 -3.22 13.87
C ASN A 11 8.61 -3.52 12.47
N TYR A 12 7.86 -3.29 11.40
CA TYR A 12 8.29 -3.62 10.04
C TYR A 12 9.59 -2.93 9.63
N GLU A 13 9.75 -1.66 9.97
CA GLU A 13 10.95 -0.87 9.66
C GLU A 13 12.20 -1.31 10.45
N LYS A 14 12.03 -2.09 11.52
CA LYS A 14 13.14 -2.68 12.29
C LYS A 14 13.65 -3.97 11.67
N LEU A 15 12.95 -4.50 10.66
CA LEU A 15 13.36 -5.70 9.94
C LEU A 15 14.45 -5.35 8.91
N SER A 16 15.41 -6.27 8.72
CA SER A 16 16.32 -6.18 7.57
C SER A 16 15.57 -6.59 6.29
N GLU A 17 16.09 -6.23 5.10
CA GLU A 17 15.50 -6.58 3.81
C GLU A 17 15.15 -8.07 3.71
N ALA A 18 16.06 -8.98 4.09
CA ALA A 18 15.79 -10.41 4.09
C ALA A 18 14.70 -10.84 5.10
N GLU A 19 14.56 -10.12 6.22
CA GLU A 19 13.51 -10.37 7.21
C GLU A 19 12.16 -9.81 6.73
N GLN A 20 12.16 -8.69 6.01
CA GLN A 20 10.98 -8.13 5.36
C GLN A 20 10.47 -9.08 4.27
N GLU A 21 11.34 -9.60 3.40
CA GLU A 21 10.97 -10.60 2.40
C GLU A 21 10.31 -11.83 3.00
N VAL A 22 10.78 -12.29 4.19
CA VAL A 22 10.14 -13.41 4.90
C VAL A 22 8.72 -13.06 5.33
N ILE A 23 8.50 -11.89 5.92
CA ILE A 23 7.16 -11.47 6.36
C ILE A 23 6.24 -11.25 5.17
N ASP A 24 6.75 -10.65 4.09
CA ASP A 24 6.02 -10.45 2.85
C ASP A 24 5.59 -11.76 2.20
N PHE A 25 6.48 -12.75 2.20
CA PHE A 25 6.16 -14.08 1.71
C PHE A 25 5.05 -14.73 2.55
N ILE A 26 5.12 -14.62 3.90
CA ILE A 26 4.09 -15.15 4.79
C ILE A 26 2.74 -14.47 4.52
N LEU A 27 2.72 -13.14 4.39
CA LEU A 27 1.51 -12.35 4.11
C LEU A 27 0.84 -12.71 2.77
N LYS A 28 1.64 -13.15 1.79
CA LYS A 28 1.19 -13.53 0.44
C LYS A 28 0.79 -14.99 0.31
N PHE A 29 1.12 -15.82 1.31
CA PHE A 29 0.90 -17.25 1.23
C PHE A 29 -0.57 -17.60 1.42
N GLU A 30 -1.18 -18.26 0.43
CA GLU A 30 -2.63 -18.53 0.40
C GLU A 30 -3.12 -19.40 1.57
N ASP A 31 -2.32 -20.38 1.99
CA ASP A 31 -2.66 -21.30 3.08
C ASP A 31 -1.61 -21.25 4.20
N ILE A 32 -1.63 -20.15 4.95
CA ILE A 32 -0.69 -19.93 6.05
C ILE A 32 -0.76 -21.07 7.08
N GLY A 33 -1.92 -21.68 7.28
CA GLY A 33 -2.09 -22.80 8.19
C GLY A 33 -1.18 -24.01 7.88
N ASN A 34 -0.93 -24.26 6.60
CA ASN A 34 -0.08 -25.35 6.13
C ASN A 34 1.36 -24.91 5.77
N LEU A 35 1.67 -23.61 5.85
CA LEU A 35 3.00 -23.08 5.57
C LEU A 35 4.06 -23.69 6.52
N LYS A 36 5.16 -24.17 5.96
CA LYS A 36 6.29 -24.73 6.66
C LYS A 36 7.53 -23.86 6.50
N LEU A 37 8.42 -23.87 7.49
CA LEU A 37 9.73 -23.21 7.40
C LEU A 37 10.52 -23.60 6.13
N LYS A 38 10.36 -24.84 5.68
CA LYS A 38 11.00 -25.34 4.46
C LYS A 38 10.52 -24.58 3.23
N ASP A 39 9.23 -24.28 3.13
CA ASP A 39 8.64 -23.62 1.97
C ASP A 39 9.20 -22.19 1.83
N ILE A 40 9.37 -21.49 2.96
CA ILE A 40 10.00 -20.15 2.99
C ILE A 40 11.46 -20.23 2.57
N LYS A 41 12.22 -21.19 3.12
CA LYS A 41 13.65 -21.38 2.80
C LYS A 41 13.88 -21.70 1.33
N ASP A 42 13.10 -22.62 0.78
CA ASP A 42 13.26 -23.10 -0.59
C ASP A 42 12.86 -22.00 -1.59
N LYS A 43 11.96 -21.09 -1.20
CA LYS A 43 11.49 -20.00 -2.06
C LYS A 43 12.38 -18.74 -1.98
N LEU A 44 12.81 -18.37 -0.76
CA LEU A 44 13.56 -17.11 -0.53
C LEU A 44 15.06 -17.33 -0.32
N TYR A 45 15.53 -18.58 -0.29
CA TYR A 45 16.94 -18.94 -0.04
C TYR A 45 17.49 -18.37 1.27
N VAL A 46 16.64 -18.19 2.29
CA VAL A 46 17.01 -17.65 3.61
C VAL A 46 17.29 -18.75 4.64
N SER A 47 18.04 -18.40 5.69
CA SER A 47 18.32 -19.32 6.80
C SER A 47 17.15 -19.39 7.80
N ASN A 48 17.04 -20.51 8.55
CA ASN A 48 16.11 -20.60 9.67
C ASN A 48 16.32 -19.46 10.70
N ALA A 49 17.57 -19.06 10.91
CA ALA A 49 17.91 -17.97 11.83
C ALA A 49 17.30 -16.62 11.37
N THR A 50 17.27 -16.36 10.07
CA THR A 50 16.64 -15.15 9.50
C THR A 50 15.14 -15.16 9.75
N ILE A 51 14.46 -16.29 9.50
CA ILE A 51 13.01 -16.42 9.73
C ILE A 51 12.67 -16.22 11.21
N ILE A 52 13.44 -16.85 12.11
CA ILE A 52 13.19 -16.73 13.56
C ILE A 52 13.48 -15.31 14.06
N ARG A 53 14.50 -14.62 13.51
CA ARG A 53 14.76 -13.21 13.86
C ARG A 53 13.62 -12.31 13.42
N ALA A 54 13.08 -12.49 12.21
CA ALA A 54 11.91 -11.77 11.75
C ALA A 54 10.73 -11.96 12.73
N CYS A 55 10.42 -13.21 13.11
CA CYS A 55 9.36 -13.49 14.08
C CYS A 55 9.60 -12.76 15.42
N LYS A 56 10.83 -12.83 15.96
CA LYS A 56 11.16 -12.21 17.26
C LYS A 56 11.03 -10.68 17.23
N LYS A 57 11.41 -10.04 16.14
CA LYS A 57 11.25 -8.59 15.96
C LYS A 57 9.79 -8.16 15.88
N LEU A 58 8.89 -9.07 15.48
CA LEU A 58 7.46 -8.89 15.49
C LEU A 58 6.80 -9.36 16.81
N ASN A 59 7.58 -9.56 17.88
CA ASN A 59 7.14 -9.99 19.20
C ASN A 59 6.60 -11.44 19.26
N TYR A 60 7.02 -12.32 18.34
CA TYR A 60 6.71 -13.74 18.35
C TYR A 60 7.96 -14.56 18.61
N ALA A 61 7.93 -15.46 19.62
CA ALA A 61 9.11 -16.26 20.00
C ALA A 61 9.48 -17.29 18.92
N THR A 62 8.50 -17.79 18.16
CA THR A 62 8.68 -18.83 17.15
C THR A 62 7.88 -18.54 15.88
N PHE A 63 8.28 -19.18 14.75
CA PHE A 63 7.49 -19.16 13.52
C PHE A 63 6.09 -19.75 13.69
N ASN A 64 5.94 -20.80 14.50
CA ASN A 64 4.64 -21.39 14.77
C ASN A 64 3.72 -20.41 15.51
N GLU A 65 4.24 -19.66 16.44
CA GLU A 65 3.48 -18.65 17.18
C GLU A 65 2.99 -17.55 16.23
N LEU A 66 3.85 -17.00 15.39
CA LEU A 66 3.49 -16.05 14.34
C LEU A 66 2.43 -16.65 13.38
N LYS A 67 2.65 -17.90 12.94
CA LYS A 67 1.70 -18.61 12.09
C LYS A 67 0.33 -18.79 12.76
N TYR A 68 0.30 -19.18 14.06
CA TYR A 68 -0.94 -19.27 14.81
C TYR A 68 -1.64 -17.92 14.97
N ALA A 69 -0.90 -16.84 15.21
CA ALA A 69 -1.47 -15.50 15.28
C ALA A 69 -2.13 -15.12 13.93
N PHE A 70 -1.50 -15.42 12.79
CA PHE A 70 -2.11 -15.23 11.48
C PHE A 70 -3.36 -16.11 11.26
N VAL A 71 -3.27 -17.42 11.58
CA VAL A 71 -4.41 -18.34 11.43
C VAL A 71 -5.56 -17.91 12.33
N ARG A 72 -5.26 -17.45 13.55
CA ARG A 72 -6.26 -16.92 14.47
C ARG A 72 -6.88 -15.64 13.93
N SER A 73 -6.07 -14.70 13.46
CA SER A 73 -6.57 -13.46 12.85
C SER A 73 -7.42 -13.75 11.61
N MET A 74 -7.01 -14.71 10.79
CA MET A 74 -7.77 -15.17 9.63
C MET A 74 -9.06 -15.94 10.03
N LYS A 75 -9.11 -16.56 11.21
CA LYS A 75 -10.32 -17.20 11.73
C LYS A 75 -11.26 -16.18 12.37
N GLU A 76 -10.71 -15.21 13.07
CA GLU A 76 -11.45 -14.04 13.59
C GLU A 76 -11.93 -13.14 12.44
N GLU A 77 -11.20 -13.12 11.30
CA GLU A 77 -11.59 -12.50 10.03
C GLU A 77 -12.43 -13.43 9.15
N LYS A 78 -12.38 -14.75 9.35
CA LYS A 78 -13.25 -15.77 8.73
C LYS A 78 -14.60 -15.93 9.44
N GLU A 79 -15.05 -14.97 10.18
CA GLU A 79 -16.46 -14.63 10.07
C GLU A 79 -16.60 -14.09 8.63
N GLU A 80 -16.51 -15.04 7.68
CA GLU A 80 -16.82 -14.86 6.28
C GLU A 80 -18.10 -14.05 6.22
N LEU A 81 -18.04 -12.91 5.57
CA LEU A 81 -19.29 -12.38 5.06
C LEU A 81 -19.89 -13.52 4.24
N PRO A 82 -20.95 -14.17 4.69
CA PRO A 82 -21.57 -15.23 3.93
C PRO A 82 -21.85 -14.70 2.53
N ILE A 83 -21.98 -15.57 1.53
CA ILE A 83 -22.45 -15.16 0.20
C ILE A 83 -23.78 -14.38 0.33
N GLU A 84 -24.49 -14.56 1.44
CA GLU A 84 -25.64 -13.81 1.96
C GLU A 84 -25.22 -12.92 3.15
N ALA A 85 -24.19 -12.08 2.97
CA ALA A 85 -23.85 -11.14 4.03
C ALA A 85 -25.05 -10.21 4.31
N ASP A 86 -25.51 -10.20 5.54
CA ASP A 86 -26.51 -9.23 5.98
C ASP A 86 -25.95 -7.82 5.75
N PHE A 87 -26.84 -6.90 5.39
CA PHE A 87 -26.48 -5.50 5.14
C PHE A 87 -25.69 -4.88 6.31
N LEU A 88 -25.98 -5.25 7.54
CA LEU A 88 -25.26 -4.80 8.73
C LEU A 88 -23.80 -5.25 8.73
N GLN A 89 -23.50 -6.48 8.31
CA GLN A 89 -22.12 -6.98 8.20
C GLN A 89 -21.32 -6.22 7.12
N ILE A 90 -21.99 -5.85 6.01
CA ILE A 90 -21.36 -5.02 4.97
C ILE A 90 -21.01 -3.63 5.53
N LEU A 91 -21.94 -3.00 6.25
CA LEU A 91 -21.71 -1.70 6.90
C LEU A 91 -20.57 -1.76 7.90
N ASP A 92 -20.54 -2.78 8.74
CA ASP A 92 -19.49 -2.94 9.76
C ASP A 92 -18.12 -3.22 9.13
N GLY A 93 -18.07 -3.99 8.05
CA GLY A 93 -16.85 -4.18 7.27
C GLY A 93 -16.30 -2.87 6.68
N ILE A 94 -17.14 -2.05 6.08
CA ILE A 94 -16.75 -0.73 5.54
C ILE A 94 -16.29 0.20 6.66
N LYS A 95 -17.00 0.25 7.79
CA LYS A 95 -16.60 1.05 8.95
C LYS A 95 -15.24 0.62 9.49
N LYS A 96 -15.03 -0.70 9.67
CA LYS A 96 -13.77 -1.28 10.13
C LYS A 96 -12.62 -0.88 9.21
N ASP A 97 -12.75 -1.12 7.90
CA ASP A 97 -11.71 -0.78 6.92
C ASP A 97 -11.38 0.72 6.94
N THR A 98 -12.42 1.56 7.06
CA THR A 98 -12.24 3.03 7.10
C THR A 98 -11.53 3.47 8.37
N LEU A 99 -11.99 3.04 9.55
CA LEU A 99 -11.40 3.43 10.83
C LEU A 99 -9.95 2.94 10.91
N THR A 100 -9.70 1.67 10.57
CA THR A 100 -8.34 1.12 10.57
C THR A 100 -7.43 1.86 9.59
N THR A 101 -7.93 2.24 8.40
CA THR A 101 -7.14 3.03 7.45
C THR A 101 -6.77 4.40 8.02
N LEU A 102 -7.72 5.10 8.65
CA LEU A 102 -7.46 6.41 9.23
C LEU A 102 -6.49 6.36 10.43
N GLU A 103 -6.52 5.29 11.22
CA GLU A 103 -5.57 5.05 12.31
C GLU A 103 -4.13 4.79 11.83
N LEU A 104 -3.96 4.31 10.59
CA LEU A 104 -2.65 4.08 9.97
C LEU A 104 -2.01 5.33 9.39
N VAL A 105 -2.76 6.43 9.27
CA VAL A 105 -2.26 7.67 8.65
C VAL A 105 -1.36 8.43 9.62
N ASP A 106 -0.14 8.70 9.17
CA ASP A 106 0.76 9.63 9.86
C ASP A 106 0.61 11.04 9.27
N GLU A 107 0.22 12.02 10.12
CA GLU A 107 0.06 13.41 9.72
C GLU A 107 1.35 14.00 9.14
N LYS A 108 2.51 13.66 9.69
CA LYS A 108 3.80 14.16 9.21
C LYS A 108 4.11 13.66 7.80
N GLU A 109 3.80 12.39 7.51
CA GLU A 109 3.99 11.82 6.18
C GLU A 109 3.04 12.47 5.16
N ILE A 110 1.79 12.71 5.53
CA ILE A 110 0.85 13.47 4.69
C ILE A 110 1.34 14.90 4.44
N ASP A 111 1.90 15.57 5.44
CA ASP A 111 2.48 16.91 5.28
C ASP A 111 3.65 16.92 4.29
N LEU A 112 4.56 15.96 4.39
CA LEU A 112 5.69 15.80 3.46
C LEU A 112 5.22 15.51 2.03
N ILE A 113 4.20 14.66 1.88
CA ILE A 113 3.57 14.37 0.58
C ILE A 113 2.98 15.64 -0.01
N CYS A 114 2.21 16.40 0.76
CA CYS A 114 1.62 17.66 0.30
C CYS A 114 2.69 18.67 -0.13
N ASP A 115 3.75 18.84 0.65
CA ASP A 115 4.85 19.74 0.32
C ASP A 115 5.57 19.28 -0.96
N CYS A 116 5.77 17.98 -1.13
CA CYS A 116 6.35 17.39 -2.32
C CYS A 116 5.49 17.67 -3.57
N LEU A 117 4.17 17.52 -3.46
CA LEU A 117 3.23 17.78 -4.56
C LEU A 117 3.19 19.27 -4.93
N LEU A 118 3.14 20.18 -3.93
CA LEU A 118 3.10 21.63 -4.16
C LEU A 118 4.39 22.18 -4.79
N GLN A 119 5.54 21.59 -4.49
CA GLN A 119 6.84 21.98 -5.03
C GLN A 119 7.16 21.36 -6.39
N SER A 120 6.39 20.37 -6.83
CA SER A 120 6.67 19.65 -8.05
C SER A 120 6.31 20.47 -9.29
N ARG A 121 7.14 20.34 -10.35
CA ARG A 121 6.86 20.92 -11.66
C ARG A 121 5.67 20.22 -12.35
N ARG A 122 5.61 18.88 -12.26
CA ARG A 122 4.55 18.05 -12.83
C ARG A 122 4.27 16.85 -11.94
N ILE A 123 3.02 16.41 -11.93
CA ILE A 123 2.56 15.25 -11.19
C ILE A 123 2.01 14.21 -12.17
N PHE A 124 2.53 13.00 -12.11
CA PHE A 124 2.06 11.84 -12.88
C PHE A 124 1.22 10.95 -11.97
N CYS A 125 -0.11 10.97 -12.14
CA CYS A 125 -1.02 10.12 -11.38
C CYS A 125 -1.14 8.76 -12.05
N VAL A 126 -0.66 7.70 -11.44
CA VAL A 126 -0.59 6.35 -12.03
C VAL A 126 -1.54 5.40 -11.32
N GLY A 127 -2.32 4.68 -12.10
CA GLY A 127 -3.17 3.61 -11.60
C GLY A 127 -3.62 2.69 -12.73
N THR A 128 -3.61 1.38 -12.51
CA THR A 128 -4.04 0.39 -13.50
C THR A 128 -5.32 -0.32 -13.09
N GLY A 129 -6.05 -0.84 -14.07
CA GLY A 129 -7.34 -1.48 -13.84
C GLY A 129 -8.29 -0.56 -13.08
N SER A 130 -8.95 -1.08 -12.04
CA SER A 130 -9.90 -0.27 -11.23
C SER A 130 -9.23 0.85 -10.43
N SER A 131 -7.91 0.81 -10.21
CA SER A 131 -7.19 1.89 -9.53
C SER A 131 -6.97 3.11 -10.44
N SER A 132 -7.11 2.96 -11.77
CA SER A 132 -7.02 4.08 -12.71
C SER A 132 -8.07 5.15 -12.45
N GLN A 133 -9.26 4.75 -11.99
CA GLN A 133 -10.32 5.69 -11.64
C GLN A 133 -9.94 6.59 -10.46
N VAL A 134 -9.23 6.03 -9.47
CA VAL A 134 -8.72 6.82 -8.33
C VAL A 134 -7.66 7.81 -8.80
N ALA A 135 -6.71 7.36 -9.65
CA ALA A 135 -5.69 8.21 -10.23
C ALA A 135 -6.30 9.35 -11.07
N SER A 136 -7.29 9.04 -11.89
CA SER A 136 -7.98 10.02 -12.73
C SER A 136 -8.76 11.05 -11.90
N GLU A 137 -9.48 10.63 -10.84
CA GLU A 137 -10.19 11.56 -9.96
C GLU A 137 -9.21 12.42 -9.15
N PHE A 138 -8.11 11.86 -8.68
CA PHE A 138 -7.07 12.62 -7.98
C PHE A 138 -6.43 13.65 -8.93
N ASN A 139 -6.07 13.24 -10.16
CA ASN A 139 -5.61 14.14 -11.21
C ASN A 139 -6.60 15.28 -11.48
N ARG A 140 -7.91 14.99 -11.59
CA ARG A 140 -8.94 16.02 -11.76
C ARG A 140 -8.97 17.02 -10.61
N LYS A 141 -8.88 16.53 -9.34
CA LYS A 141 -8.86 17.37 -8.15
C LYS A 141 -7.62 18.27 -8.11
N LEU A 142 -6.43 17.73 -8.44
CA LEU A 142 -5.20 18.52 -8.50
C LEU A 142 -5.25 19.64 -9.55
N LYS A 143 -5.90 19.40 -10.69
CA LYS A 143 -6.12 20.44 -11.71
C LYS A 143 -7.00 21.58 -11.22
N LEU A 144 -7.96 21.32 -10.32
CA LEU A 144 -8.82 22.36 -9.75
C LEU A 144 -8.07 23.34 -8.82
N ILE A 145 -6.89 22.97 -8.39
CA ILE A 145 -5.99 23.80 -7.57
C ILE A 145 -4.71 24.20 -8.36
N ASP A 146 -4.82 24.27 -9.68
CA ASP A 146 -3.79 24.75 -10.63
C ASP A 146 -2.47 23.97 -10.60
N LEU A 147 -2.44 22.73 -10.12
CA LEU A 147 -1.28 21.86 -10.23
C LEU A 147 -1.21 21.20 -11.61
N TRP A 148 -0.01 21.20 -12.20
CA TRP A 148 0.18 20.55 -13.49
C TRP A 148 0.28 19.03 -13.33
N THR A 149 -0.76 18.34 -13.74
CA THR A 149 -0.90 16.91 -13.53
C THR A 149 -1.58 16.20 -14.71
N ASN A 150 -1.23 14.94 -14.92
CA ASN A 150 -1.90 14.02 -15.84
C ASN A 150 -2.00 12.62 -15.22
N ASP A 151 -3.03 11.89 -15.64
CA ASP A 151 -3.22 10.49 -15.26
C ASP A 151 -2.77 9.53 -16.36
N TYR A 152 -2.24 8.37 -15.91
CA TYR A 152 -1.66 7.32 -16.72
C TYR A 152 -2.20 5.98 -16.25
N SER A 153 -2.85 5.24 -17.16
CA SER A 153 -3.59 4.02 -16.78
C SER A 153 -3.23 2.78 -17.58
N ASP A 154 -2.58 2.95 -18.72
CA ASP A 154 -2.13 1.87 -19.59
C ASP A 154 -0.59 1.75 -19.59
N LYS A 155 -0.10 0.54 -19.90
CA LYS A 155 1.31 0.22 -19.87
C LYS A 155 2.16 1.17 -20.74
N PHE A 156 1.71 1.45 -21.96
CA PHE A 156 2.50 2.24 -22.92
C PHE A 156 2.67 3.70 -22.46
N SER A 157 1.61 4.28 -21.90
CA SER A 157 1.68 5.64 -21.35
C SER A 157 2.57 5.69 -20.09
N ILE A 158 2.48 4.69 -19.21
CA ILE A 158 3.29 4.60 -18.00
C ILE A 158 4.77 4.41 -18.35
N GLU A 159 5.11 3.58 -19.33
CA GLU A 159 6.49 3.37 -19.82
C GLU A 159 7.17 4.65 -20.33
N ARG A 160 6.41 5.69 -20.68
CA ARG A 160 6.96 6.98 -21.09
C ARG A 160 7.42 7.85 -19.91
N ILE A 161 6.92 7.63 -18.71
CA ILE A 161 7.20 8.46 -17.54
C ILE A 161 8.71 8.61 -17.29
N PRO A 162 9.54 7.56 -17.23
CA PRO A 162 10.99 7.72 -17.01
C PRO A 162 11.73 8.51 -18.10
N GLN A 163 11.15 8.62 -19.29
CA GLN A 163 11.77 9.32 -20.41
C GLN A 163 11.46 10.83 -20.39
N ILE A 164 10.41 11.23 -19.69
CA ILE A 164 9.90 12.62 -19.69
C ILE A 164 9.92 13.25 -18.29
N SER A 165 10.09 12.46 -17.24
CA SER A 165 10.18 12.95 -15.87
C SER A 165 11.63 13.32 -15.50
N THR A 166 11.76 14.21 -14.52
CA THR A 166 13.01 14.70 -13.96
C THR A 166 12.93 14.73 -12.43
N ASP A 167 14.01 15.14 -11.77
CA ASP A 167 14.08 15.36 -10.34
C ASP A 167 13.13 16.43 -9.78
N GLN A 168 12.53 17.25 -10.65
CA GLN A 168 11.50 18.23 -10.30
C GLN A 168 10.08 17.69 -10.41
N ASP A 169 9.91 16.44 -10.81
CA ASP A 169 8.62 15.83 -11.06
C ASP A 169 8.29 14.77 -10.00
N VAL A 170 7.01 14.45 -9.86
CA VAL A 170 6.50 13.47 -8.90
C VAL A 170 5.60 12.46 -9.58
N VAL A 171 5.74 11.20 -9.24
CA VAL A 171 4.80 10.13 -9.62
C VAL A 171 3.99 9.73 -8.40
N VAL A 172 2.66 9.81 -8.48
CA VAL A 172 1.75 9.30 -7.45
C VAL A 172 1.12 8.00 -7.96
N VAL A 173 1.38 6.89 -7.27
CA VAL A 173 0.91 5.56 -7.68
C VAL A 173 -0.19 5.08 -6.76
N PHE A 174 -1.35 4.76 -7.34
CA PHE A 174 -2.47 4.13 -6.65
C PHE A 174 -2.52 2.65 -7.00
N SER A 175 -2.16 1.78 -6.05
CA SER A 175 -2.14 0.33 -6.27
C SER A 175 -2.64 -0.43 -5.04
N LEU A 176 -3.74 -1.16 -5.17
CA LEU A 176 -4.25 -1.98 -4.09
C LEU A 176 -3.32 -3.17 -3.75
N SER A 177 -2.72 -3.80 -4.75
CA SER A 177 -1.85 -4.96 -4.54
C SER A 177 -0.38 -4.61 -4.33
N GLY A 178 0.08 -3.47 -4.88
CA GLY A 178 1.49 -3.10 -4.90
C GLY A 178 2.40 -4.04 -5.70
N GLU A 179 1.83 -5.01 -6.41
CA GLU A 179 2.55 -6.15 -7.01
C GLU A 179 2.59 -6.14 -8.55
N VAL A 180 2.41 -5.00 -9.16
CA VAL A 180 2.49 -4.95 -10.62
C VAL A 180 3.97 -4.81 -11.01
N SER A 181 4.66 -5.94 -11.20
CA SER A 181 6.11 -6.01 -11.48
C SER A 181 6.55 -5.07 -12.61
N GLU A 182 5.77 -5.00 -13.69
CA GLU A 182 6.05 -4.13 -14.83
C GLU A 182 6.02 -2.65 -14.44
N ILE A 183 5.09 -2.23 -13.58
CA ILE A 183 5.02 -0.85 -13.09
C ILE A 183 6.17 -0.58 -12.13
N ASN A 184 6.50 -1.51 -11.26
CA ASN A 184 7.60 -1.36 -10.31
C ASN A 184 8.94 -1.14 -11.04
N GLU A 185 9.21 -1.85 -12.14
CA GLU A 185 10.40 -1.61 -12.97
C GLU A 185 10.43 -0.20 -13.58
N ILE A 186 9.27 0.30 -14.02
CA ILE A 186 9.14 1.66 -14.57
C ILE A 186 9.42 2.69 -13.46
N LEU A 187 8.89 2.46 -12.25
CA LEU A 187 9.11 3.36 -11.11
C LEU A 187 10.57 3.41 -10.68
N ILE A 188 11.26 2.27 -10.65
CA ILE A 188 12.72 2.20 -10.38
C ILE A 188 13.48 3.07 -11.39
N ARG A 189 13.13 2.99 -12.68
CA ARG A 189 13.76 3.82 -13.71
C ARG A 189 13.45 5.31 -13.54
N ALA A 190 12.23 5.67 -13.15
CA ALA A 190 11.86 7.06 -12.87
C ALA A 190 12.63 7.59 -11.64
N GLU A 191 12.72 6.80 -10.57
CA GLU A 191 13.48 7.15 -9.37
C GLU A 191 14.99 7.31 -9.66
N SER A 192 15.55 6.47 -10.52
CA SER A 192 16.96 6.60 -10.94
C SER A 192 17.27 7.92 -11.67
N ASN A 193 16.25 8.59 -12.22
CA ASN A 193 16.35 9.93 -12.81
C ASN A 193 16.09 11.05 -11.78
N GLY A 194 15.94 10.70 -10.49
CA GLY A 194 15.64 11.65 -9.42
C GLY A 194 14.15 11.97 -9.23
N THR A 195 13.25 11.39 -10.05
CA THR A 195 11.79 11.59 -9.91
C THR A 195 11.32 10.98 -8.59
N LYS A 196 10.64 11.76 -7.75
CA LYS A 196 10.10 11.25 -6.50
C LYS A 196 8.87 10.38 -6.75
N VAL A 197 8.76 9.28 -6.01
CA VAL A 197 7.63 8.36 -6.09
C VAL A 197 6.84 8.41 -4.79
N ILE A 198 5.54 8.63 -4.88
CA ILE A 198 4.58 8.56 -3.77
C ILE A 198 3.69 7.35 -4.00
N ALA A 199 3.65 6.42 -3.05
CA ALA A 199 2.81 5.24 -3.12
C ALA A 199 1.58 5.37 -2.23
N VAL A 200 0.40 5.13 -2.79
CA VAL A 200 -0.85 4.91 -2.03
C VAL A 200 -1.26 3.45 -2.24
N THR A 201 -1.08 2.62 -1.22
CA THR A 201 -1.17 1.16 -1.38
C THR A 201 -1.67 0.46 -0.12
N ASN A 202 -1.98 -0.84 -0.23
CA ASN A 202 -2.37 -1.63 0.93
C ASN A 202 -1.13 -1.94 1.82
N MET A 203 -1.38 -2.14 3.09
CA MET A 203 -0.41 -2.54 4.10
C MET A 203 0.50 -3.72 3.70
N SER A 204 -0.07 -4.69 2.93
CA SER A 204 0.66 -5.87 2.43
C SER A 204 1.50 -5.63 1.18
N ALA A 205 1.46 -4.43 0.61
CA ALA A 205 2.11 -4.11 -0.68
C ALA A 205 3.53 -3.54 -0.47
N ASN A 206 4.40 -4.33 0.12
CA ASN A 206 5.70 -3.88 0.60
C ASN A 206 6.69 -3.53 -0.52
N GLN A 207 6.62 -4.19 -1.68
CA GLN A 207 7.52 -3.91 -2.80
C GLN A 207 7.34 -2.47 -3.32
N LEU A 208 6.09 -2.01 -3.52
CA LEU A 208 5.83 -0.65 -3.94
C LEU A 208 6.23 0.37 -2.86
N LYS A 209 5.99 0.05 -1.57
CA LYS A 209 6.43 0.88 -0.45
C LYS A 209 7.96 1.05 -0.43
N SER A 210 8.72 -0.02 -0.62
CA SER A 210 10.20 0.04 -0.60
C SER A 210 10.80 0.81 -1.77
N LEU A 211 10.04 0.95 -2.87
CA LEU A 211 10.44 1.69 -4.08
C LEU A 211 9.94 3.13 -4.08
N SER A 212 9.32 3.60 -3.02
CA SER A 212 8.73 4.93 -2.97
C SER A 212 9.48 5.86 -2.01
N SER A 213 9.60 7.13 -2.39
CA SER A 213 10.16 8.20 -1.55
C SER A 213 9.26 8.48 -0.35
N TYR A 214 7.93 8.37 -0.55
CA TYR A 214 6.89 8.50 0.47
C TYR A 214 5.79 7.46 0.23
N SER A 215 5.14 6.99 1.29
CA SER A 215 4.07 6.00 1.15
C SER A 215 2.94 6.19 2.16
N VAL A 216 1.71 6.17 1.71
CA VAL A 216 0.55 6.06 2.59
C VAL A 216 -0.05 4.68 2.43
N VAL A 217 -0.12 3.97 3.55
CA VAL A 217 -0.70 2.64 3.58
C VAL A 217 -2.15 2.69 4.04
N MET A 218 -2.97 1.84 3.44
CA MET A 218 -4.35 1.65 3.83
C MET A 218 -4.60 0.21 4.26
N TYR A 219 -5.66 0.00 5.00
CA TYR A 219 -6.17 -1.31 5.33
C TYR A 219 -7.34 -1.69 4.42
N SER A 220 -7.39 -2.91 3.99
CA SER A 220 -8.54 -3.50 3.31
C SER A 220 -8.67 -4.93 3.82
N SER A 221 -9.82 -5.25 4.39
CA SER A 221 -10.12 -6.59 4.87
C SER A 221 -9.86 -7.64 3.80
N PRO A 222 -9.26 -8.79 4.16
CA PRO A 222 -9.11 -9.90 3.25
C PRO A 222 -10.47 -10.28 2.66
N SER A 223 -10.53 -10.42 1.36
CA SER A 223 -11.75 -10.79 0.66
C SER A 223 -11.48 -11.99 -0.23
N ASN A 224 -12.33 -13.00 -0.18
CA ASN A 224 -12.32 -14.14 -1.12
C ASN A 224 -12.60 -13.71 -2.57
N ARG A 225 -12.96 -12.43 -2.78
CA ARG A 225 -13.23 -11.85 -4.09
C ARG A 225 -11.95 -11.27 -4.69
N LYS A 226 -11.04 -12.11 -5.19
CA LYS A 226 -9.74 -11.67 -5.77
C LYS A 226 -9.87 -10.55 -6.82
N THR A 227 -10.94 -10.57 -7.62
CA THR A 227 -11.15 -9.64 -8.74
C THR A 227 -12.10 -8.48 -8.44
N LEU A 228 -12.93 -8.58 -7.39
CA LEU A 228 -13.98 -7.59 -7.08
C LEU A 228 -13.67 -6.80 -5.80
N ARG A 229 -12.40 -6.50 -5.53
CA ARG A 229 -12.00 -5.70 -4.37
C ARG A 229 -12.39 -4.24 -4.54
N SER A 230 -12.94 -3.65 -3.48
CA SER A 230 -13.23 -2.23 -3.42
C SER A 230 -11.95 -1.39 -3.49
N ARG A 231 -12.02 -0.21 -4.12
CA ARG A 231 -10.98 0.83 -4.11
C ARG A 231 -11.33 1.97 -3.14
N LEU A 232 -12.33 1.78 -2.29
CA LEU A 232 -12.85 2.81 -1.41
C LEU A 232 -11.75 3.42 -0.54
N MET A 233 -10.86 2.61 0.04
CA MET A 233 -9.79 3.11 0.89
C MET A 233 -8.74 3.91 0.11
N LEU A 234 -8.49 3.59 -1.16
CA LEU A 234 -7.66 4.44 -2.02
C LEU A 234 -8.31 5.82 -2.23
N TYR A 235 -9.64 5.88 -2.39
CA TYR A 235 -10.37 7.15 -2.46
C TYR A 235 -10.33 7.91 -1.13
N VAL A 236 -10.44 7.23 0.01
CA VAL A 236 -10.33 7.86 1.33
C VAL A 236 -8.98 8.55 1.48
N ILE A 237 -7.87 7.85 1.19
CA ILE A 237 -6.53 8.42 1.28
C ILE A 237 -6.31 9.54 0.26
N SER A 238 -6.73 9.35 -1.00
CA SER A 238 -6.58 10.40 -2.02
C SER A 238 -7.36 11.67 -1.65
N THR A 239 -8.53 11.50 -1.03
CA THR A 239 -9.32 12.64 -0.52
C THR A 239 -8.62 13.32 0.65
N LEU A 240 -8.08 12.55 1.60
CA LEU A 240 -7.34 13.09 2.74
C LEU A 240 -6.13 13.93 2.29
N ILE A 241 -5.34 13.42 1.35
CA ILE A 241 -4.21 14.17 0.77
C ILE A 241 -4.71 15.47 0.12
N TYR A 242 -5.78 15.39 -0.65
CA TYR A 242 -6.35 16.57 -1.32
C TYR A 242 -6.87 17.62 -0.34
N GLU A 243 -7.64 17.21 0.67
CA GLU A 243 -8.14 18.13 1.70
C GLU A 243 -6.98 18.81 2.46
N LYS A 244 -5.93 18.06 2.78
CA LYS A 244 -4.73 18.63 3.41
C LYS A 244 -3.98 19.58 2.47
N LEU A 245 -3.89 19.28 1.17
CA LEU A 245 -3.32 20.19 0.16
C LEU A 245 -4.04 21.53 0.14
N ILE A 246 -5.37 21.54 0.14
CA ILE A 246 -6.17 22.77 0.13
C ILE A 246 -5.81 23.66 1.33
N THR A 247 -5.57 23.07 2.50
CA THR A 247 -5.19 23.87 3.69
C THR A 247 -3.84 24.55 3.58
N LYS A 248 -2.99 24.10 2.65
CA LYS A 248 -1.64 24.67 2.43
C LYS A 248 -1.61 25.71 1.29
N ILE A 249 -2.67 25.81 0.52
CA ILE A 249 -2.77 26.79 -0.57
C ILE A 249 -3.43 28.07 -0.01
N PRO A 250 -2.84 29.24 -0.25
CA PRO A 250 -3.48 30.49 0.11
C PRO A 250 -4.87 30.57 -0.51
N SER A 251 -5.87 30.97 0.28
CA SER A 251 -7.26 31.08 -0.18
C SER A 251 -7.32 31.92 -1.45
N TYR A 252 -7.90 31.36 -2.51
CA TYR A 252 -8.34 32.20 -3.61
C TYR A 252 -9.50 33.05 -3.09
N GLU A 253 -9.25 34.35 -2.86
CA GLU A 253 -10.31 35.35 -2.68
C GLU A 253 -10.98 35.68 -4.02
#